data_64b3ebf50720af6d969b24ab71cc085d
#
_entry.id   64b3ebf50720af6d969b24ab71cc085d
#
_cell.length_a   1.000
_cell.length_b   1.000
_cell.length_c   1.000
_cell.angle_alpha   90.00
_cell.angle_beta   90.00
_cell.angle_gamma   90.00
#
_symmetry.space_group_name_H-M   'P 1'
#
loop_
_entity.id
_entity.type
_entity.pdbx_description
1 polymer ?
#
loop_
_entity_poly.entity_id
_entity_poly.type
_entity_poly.pdbx_seq_one_letter_code
_entity_poly.pdbx_strand_id
1 'polypeptide(L)'
;MNGIRPELAAAQATAWASLGQPGTWWTGAERAAIVAETRHAATCAHCRARKDAAIPAGVPGRHATLGLLPAPAEEAIHRIRTDSGRLGEGWYRGLIGPDLSEEQYVELVGVVAITVAIDSFRAGIGLPPLDLPLPMPGQPSRARPPKVTVGLAWMPVLMPADWAPPVPDLYRTLPGPPERGRGHIHHALSLVPQAMIAWWDLFEPMYLRSAEMRDFHREFRAVTHAQIEMLAARTAALNQCIY
;
A
#
# COMPACT_ATOMS: atom_id res chain seq x y z
N MET A 1 -26.98 0.94 -0.83
CA MET A 1 -25.72 0.41 -0.21
C MET A 1 -25.93 0.33 1.31
N ASN A 2 -26.88 -0.54 1.72
CA ASN A 2 -27.19 -0.69 3.14
C ASN A 2 -26.16 -1.60 3.80
N GLY A 3 -25.40 -1.08 4.74
CA GLY A 3 -24.49 -1.86 5.58
C GLY A 3 -23.03 -1.38 5.65
N ILE A 4 -22.58 -0.50 4.76
CA ILE A 4 -21.24 0.10 4.86
C ILE A 4 -21.33 1.35 5.74
N ARG A 5 -20.45 1.47 6.73
CA ARG A 5 -20.37 2.66 7.58
C ARG A 5 -20.09 3.90 6.72
N PRO A 6 -20.79 5.04 6.94
CA PRO A 6 -20.66 6.22 6.08
C PRO A 6 -19.21 6.75 5.97
N GLU A 7 -18.48 6.79 7.10
CA GLU A 7 -17.09 7.23 7.13
C GLU A 7 -16.16 6.31 6.33
N LEU A 8 -16.42 5.00 6.33
CA LEU A 8 -15.67 4.05 5.53
C LEU A 8 -15.97 4.21 4.03
N ALA A 9 -17.24 4.39 3.68
CA ALA A 9 -17.63 4.63 2.29
C ALA A 9 -17.01 5.92 1.74
N ALA A 10 -17.00 6.99 2.54
CA ALA A 10 -16.37 8.26 2.18
C ALA A 10 -14.85 8.12 2.00
N ALA A 11 -14.16 7.45 2.93
CA ALA A 11 -12.72 7.22 2.84
C ALA A 11 -12.35 6.40 1.60
N GLN A 12 -13.10 5.34 1.30
CA GLN A 12 -12.88 4.55 0.08
C GLN A 12 -13.11 5.35 -1.20
N ALA A 13 -14.18 6.17 -1.24
CA ALA A 13 -14.46 7.01 -2.40
C ALA A 13 -13.35 8.05 -2.63
N THR A 14 -12.89 8.72 -1.56
CA THR A 14 -11.79 9.68 -1.61
C THR A 14 -10.49 9.03 -2.06
N ALA A 15 -10.12 7.91 -1.44
CA ALA A 15 -8.91 7.18 -1.80
C ALA A 15 -8.95 6.71 -3.26
N TRP A 16 -10.09 6.16 -3.71
CA TRP A 16 -10.24 5.71 -5.10
C TRP A 16 -10.13 6.84 -6.11
N ALA A 17 -10.83 7.94 -5.86
CA ALA A 17 -10.77 9.12 -6.73
C ALA A 17 -9.35 9.70 -6.82
N SER A 18 -8.59 9.67 -5.71
CA SER A 18 -7.20 10.15 -5.68
C SER A 18 -6.28 9.35 -6.58
N LEU A 19 -6.57 8.07 -6.86
CA LEU A 19 -5.75 7.23 -7.74
C LEU A 19 -5.78 7.68 -9.21
N GLY A 20 -6.78 8.44 -9.63
CA GLY A 20 -6.83 9.06 -10.95
C GLY A 20 -6.12 10.42 -11.03
N GLN A 21 -5.79 11.04 -9.90
CA GLN A 21 -5.09 12.32 -9.87
C GLN A 21 -3.59 12.15 -10.11
N PRO A 22 -2.89 13.17 -10.65
CA PRO A 22 -1.44 13.20 -10.62
C PRO A 22 -0.93 13.05 -9.19
N GLY A 23 -0.01 12.13 -9.00
CA GLY A 23 0.63 11.90 -7.71
C GLY A 23 1.88 12.75 -7.50
N THR A 24 2.75 12.26 -6.65
CA THR A 24 4.06 12.89 -6.45
C THR A 24 5.03 12.50 -7.56
N TRP A 25 5.00 11.25 -8.04
CA TRP A 25 5.98 10.70 -8.99
C TRP A 25 5.36 10.08 -10.23
N TRP A 26 4.07 9.77 -10.22
CA TRP A 26 3.31 9.21 -11.34
C TRP A 26 2.19 10.16 -11.78
N THR A 27 1.96 10.25 -13.08
CA THR A 27 0.79 10.94 -13.65
C THR A 27 -0.50 10.22 -13.27
N GLY A 28 -1.65 10.88 -13.41
CA GLY A 28 -2.94 10.23 -13.19
C GLY A 28 -3.17 9.02 -14.12
N ALA A 29 -2.70 9.10 -15.36
CA ALA A 29 -2.79 7.98 -16.32
C ALA A 29 -1.93 6.78 -15.88
N GLU A 30 -0.70 7.01 -15.46
CA GLU A 30 0.18 5.95 -14.95
C GLU A 30 -0.36 5.34 -13.65
N ARG A 31 -0.92 6.12 -12.75
CA ARG A 31 -1.56 5.60 -11.52
C ARG A 31 -2.77 4.72 -11.84
N ALA A 32 -3.61 5.12 -12.80
CA ALA A 32 -4.69 4.28 -13.28
C ALA A 32 -4.16 2.99 -13.95
N ALA A 33 -3.04 3.06 -14.68
CA ALA A 33 -2.35 1.89 -15.22
C ALA A 33 -1.82 0.97 -14.11
N ILE A 34 -1.27 1.51 -13.01
CA ILE A 34 -0.86 0.72 -11.83
C ILE A 34 -2.06 -0.03 -11.24
N VAL A 35 -3.24 0.61 -11.12
CA VAL A 35 -4.47 -0.04 -10.67
C VAL A 35 -4.86 -1.19 -11.61
N ALA A 36 -4.86 -0.94 -12.92
CA ALA A 36 -5.19 -1.95 -13.92
C ALA A 36 -4.24 -3.15 -13.86
N GLU A 37 -2.93 -2.89 -13.81
CA GLU A 37 -1.90 -3.92 -13.70
C GLU A 37 -1.99 -4.70 -12.38
N THR A 38 -2.32 -4.04 -11.27
CA THR A 38 -2.53 -4.69 -9.96
C THR A 38 -3.66 -5.72 -10.02
N ARG A 39 -4.74 -5.40 -10.70
CA ARG A 39 -5.87 -6.33 -10.93
C ARG A 39 -5.49 -7.45 -11.89
N HIS A 40 -4.79 -7.12 -12.97
CA HIS A 40 -4.30 -8.08 -13.95
C HIS A 40 -3.35 -9.11 -13.32
N ALA A 41 -2.44 -8.67 -12.47
CA ALA A 41 -1.48 -9.52 -11.78
C ALA A 41 -2.14 -10.64 -10.97
N ALA A 42 -3.34 -10.44 -10.43
CA ALA A 42 -4.07 -11.44 -9.67
C ALA A 42 -4.42 -12.70 -10.48
N THR A 43 -4.50 -12.59 -11.80
CA THR A 43 -4.82 -13.70 -12.72
C THR A 43 -3.59 -14.24 -13.47
N CYS A 44 -2.42 -13.67 -13.27
CA CYS A 44 -1.19 -14.04 -13.97
C CYS A 44 -0.77 -15.47 -13.62
N ALA A 45 -0.69 -16.33 -14.66
CA ALA A 45 -0.30 -17.74 -14.51
C ALA A 45 1.14 -17.89 -13.99
N HIS A 46 2.06 -17.04 -14.45
CA HIS A 46 3.46 -17.06 -14.00
C HIS A 46 3.56 -16.70 -12.51
N CYS A 47 2.80 -15.68 -12.03
CA CYS A 47 2.74 -15.35 -10.60
C CYS A 47 2.24 -16.54 -9.77
N ARG A 48 1.21 -17.23 -10.24
CA ARG A 48 0.67 -18.42 -9.57
C ARG A 48 1.71 -19.52 -9.49
N ALA A 49 2.34 -19.86 -10.61
CA ALA A 49 3.41 -20.86 -10.65
C ALA A 49 4.57 -20.52 -9.71
N ARG A 50 4.97 -19.25 -9.64
CA ARG A 50 6.00 -18.79 -8.69
C ARG A 50 5.57 -18.91 -7.23
N LYS A 51 4.32 -18.56 -6.93
CA LYS A 51 3.79 -18.66 -5.56
C LYS A 51 3.74 -20.10 -5.07
N ASP A 52 3.42 -21.04 -5.96
CA ASP A 52 3.30 -22.47 -5.63
C ASP A 52 4.67 -23.16 -5.55
N ALA A 53 5.70 -22.58 -6.16
CA ALA A 53 7.04 -23.16 -6.19
C ALA A 53 7.79 -22.98 -4.87
N ALA A 54 8.54 -24.00 -4.45
CA ALA A 54 9.45 -23.90 -3.30
C ALA A 54 10.60 -22.91 -3.57
N ILE A 55 11.05 -22.82 -4.83
CA ILE A 55 12.10 -21.89 -5.29
C ILE A 55 11.51 -21.00 -6.41
N PRO A 56 10.89 -19.87 -6.06
CA PRO A 56 10.23 -18.99 -7.03
C PRO A 56 11.15 -18.47 -8.15
N ALA A 57 12.42 -18.23 -7.83
CA ALA A 57 13.41 -17.75 -8.80
C ALA A 57 13.72 -18.77 -9.91
N GLY A 58 13.48 -20.07 -9.66
CA GLY A 58 13.69 -21.13 -10.62
C GLY A 58 12.53 -21.36 -11.61
N VAL A 59 11.39 -20.67 -11.43
CA VAL A 59 10.23 -20.80 -12.32
C VAL A 59 10.50 -20.05 -13.63
N PRO A 60 10.59 -20.73 -14.77
CA PRO A 60 10.85 -20.09 -16.05
C PRO A 60 9.63 -19.31 -16.54
N GLY A 61 9.88 -18.30 -17.37
CA GLY A 61 8.81 -17.48 -17.98
C GLY A 61 8.85 -16.02 -17.56
N ARG A 62 7.82 -15.30 -17.98
CA ARG A 62 7.62 -13.87 -17.67
C ARG A 62 6.20 -13.62 -17.25
N HIS A 63 5.96 -12.52 -16.55
CA HIS A 63 4.62 -12.05 -16.27
C HIS A 63 3.88 -11.72 -17.57
N ALA A 64 2.60 -12.08 -17.62
CA ALA A 64 1.70 -11.49 -18.59
C ALA A 64 1.35 -10.10 -18.07
N THR A 65 1.81 -9.05 -18.73
CA THR A 65 1.60 -7.65 -18.32
C THR A 65 0.74 -6.92 -19.34
N LEU A 66 0.17 -5.79 -18.95
CA LEU A 66 -0.60 -4.93 -19.86
C LEU A 66 0.32 -4.08 -20.75
N GLY A 67 1.62 -3.99 -20.44
CA GLY A 67 2.59 -3.22 -21.22
C GLY A 67 2.39 -1.70 -21.15
N LEU A 68 1.77 -1.20 -20.08
CA LEU A 68 1.45 0.22 -19.90
C LEU A 68 2.46 0.97 -19.03
N LEU A 69 3.37 0.24 -18.38
CA LEU A 69 4.32 0.77 -17.40
C LEU A 69 5.73 0.26 -17.72
N PRO A 70 6.78 0.92 -17.19
CA PRO A 70 8.13 0.39 -17.27
C PRO A 70 8.23 -1.03 -16.69
N ALA A 71 9.02 -1.89 -17.32
CA ALA A 71 9.11 -3.30 -16.93
C ALA A 71 9.47 -3.53 -15.43
N PRO A 72 10.34 -2.74 -14.78
CA PRO A 72 10.58 -2.87 -13.34
C PRO A 72 9.33 -2.55 -12.49
N ALA A 73 8.48 -1.62 -12.93
CA ALA A 73 7.24 -1.30 -12.25
C ALA A 73 6.22 -2.44 -12.37
N GLU A 74 6.09 -3.04 -13.56
CA GLU A 74 5.22 -4.20 -13.77
C GLU A 74 5.69 -5.40 -12.93
N GLU A 75 7.00 -5.72 -12.93
CA GLU A 75 7.57 -6.75 -12.04
C GLU A 75 7.25 -6.46 -10.57
N ALA A 76 7.43 -5.21 -10.12
CA ALA A 76 7.13 -4.81 -8.75
C ALA A 76 5.66 -5.07 -8.41
N ILE A 77 4.72 -4.64 -9.25
CA ILE A 77 3.28 -4.82 -9.05
C ILE A 77 2.93 -6.29 -8.93
N HIS A 78 3.39 -7.11 -9.89
CA HIS A 78 3.10 -8.53 -9.91
C HIS A 78 3.59 -9.23 -8.64
N ARG A 79 4.81 -8.94 -8.20
CA ARG A 79 5.39 -9.57 -7.01
C ARG A 79 4.74 -9.10 -5.72
N ILE A 80 4.52 -7.79 -5.57
CA ILE A 80 3.85 -7.23 -4.38
C ILE A 80 2.42 -7.77 -4.27
N ARG A 81 1.69 -7.83 -5.38
CA ARG A 81 0.29 -8.28 -5.39
C ARG A 81 0.13 -9.76 -5.06
N THR A 82 1.06 -10.61 -5.47
CA THR A 82 0.85 -12.06 -5.44
C THR A 82 1.72 -12.81 -4.45
N ASP A 83 2.88 -12.27 -4.06
CA ASP A 83 3.88 -12.98 -3.27
C ASP A 83 4.76 -12.05 -2.42
N SER A 84 4.15 -11.06 -1.80
CA SER A 84 4.85 -10.04 -1.00
C SER A 84 5.67 -10.60 0.18
N GLY A 85 5.23 -11.71 0.77
CA GLY A 85 5.90 -12.33 1.93
C GLY A 85 7.27 -12.95 1.61
N ARG A 86 7.61 -13.12 0.31
CA ARG A 86 8.90 -13.69 -0.14
C ARG A 86 9.77 -12.70 -0.91
N LEU A 87 9.51 -11.41 -0.75
CA LEU A 87 10.36 -10.37 -1.30
C LEU A 87 11.60 -10.19 -0.39
N GLY A 88 12.73 -9.87 -0.98
CA GLY A 88 13.96 -9.63 -0.28
C GLY A 88 14.67 -8.38 -0.77
N GLU A 89 15.62 -7.86 0.01
CA GLU A 89 16.34 -6.63 -0.33
C GLU A 89 17.06 -6.73 -1.67
N GLY A 90 17.66 -7.86 -1.99
CA GLY A 90 18.35 -8.08 -3.27
C GLY A 90 17.41 -7.95 -4.48
N TRP A 91 16.16 -8.44 -4.35
CA TRP A 91 15.14 -8.23 -5.38
C TRP A 91 14.80 -6.73 -5.52
N TYR A 92 14.53 -6.04 -4.41
CA TYR A 92 14.26 -4.60 -4.42
C TYR A 92 15.40 -3.81 -5.06
N ARG A 93 16.65 -4.06 -4.65
CA ARG A 93 17.84 -3.40 -5.21
C ARG A 93 17.98 -3.64 -6.71
N GLY A 94 17.59 -4.81 -7.20
CA GLY A 94 17.61 -5.14 -8.61
C GLY A 94 16.55 -4.44 -9.46
N LEU A 95 15.49 -3.91 -8.83
CA LEU A 95 14.44 -3.15 -9.53
C LEU A 95 14.77 -1.66 -9.66
N ILE A 96 15.46 -1.10 -8.64
CA ILE A 96 15.72 0.33 -8.58
C ILE A 96 16.81 0.74 -9.58
N GLY A 97 16.49 1.71 -10.41
CA GLY A 97 17.36 2.18 -11.47
C GLY A 97 16.76 3.32 -12.29
N PRO A 98 17.26 3.55 -13.52
CA PRO A 98 16.78 4.62 -14.37
C PRO A 98 15.27 4.58 -14.69
N ASP A 99 14.72 3.38 -14.80
CA ASP A 99 13.32 3.16 -15.19
C ASP A 99 12.36 3.08 -13.99
N LEU A 100 12.87 3.00 -12.75
CA LEU A 100 12.08 2.99 -11.53
C LEU A 100 12.91 3.55 -10.36
N SER A 101 12.66 4.79 -9.96
CA SER A 101 13.29 5.37 -8.78
C SER A 101 12.71 4.82 -7.47
N GLU A 102 13.40 5.03 -6.34
CA GLU A 102 12.92 4.65 -5.02
C GLU A 102 11.58 5.31 -4.69
N GLU A 103 11.41 6.57 -5.04
CA GLU A 103 10.18 7.32 -4.82
C GLU A 103 9.03 6.80 -5.70
N GLN A 104 9.33 6.50 -6.97
CA GLN A 104 8.34 5.88 -7.86
C GLN A 104 7.89 4.52 -7.33
N TYR A 105 8.83 3.71 -6.84
CA TYR A 105 8.54 2.44 -6.20
C TYR A 105 7.63 2.62 -4.97
N VAL A 106 7.96 3.55 -4.07
CA VAL A 106 7.17 3.78 -2.85
C VAL A 106 5.75 4.27 -3.18
N GLU A 107 5.59 5.18 -4.12
CA GLU A 107 4.26 5.62 -4.54
C GLU A 107 3.46 4.49 -5.21
N LEU A 108 4.12 3.67 -6.05
CA LEU A 108 3.54 2.49 -6.66
C LEU A 108 3.01 1.52 -5.59
N VAL A 109 3.79 1.24 -4.55
CA VAL A 109 3.36 0.40 -3.41
C VAL A 109 2.10 0.97 -2.77
N GLY A 110 2.01 2.29 -2.58
CA GLY A 110 0.82 2.95 -2.05
C GLY A 110 -0.42 2.74 -2.93
N VAL A 111 -0.28 2.89 -4.26
CA VAL A 111 -1.37 2.65 -5.23
C VAL A 111 -1.82 1.18 -5.21
N VAL A 112 -0.87 0.25 -5.21
CA VAL A 112 -1.16 -1.20 -5.12
C VAL A 112 -1.90 -1.52 -3.81
N ALA A 113 -1.43 -0.99 -2.67
CA ALA A 113 -2.02 -1.24 -1.37
C ALA A 113 -3.48 -0.73 -1.30
N ILE A 114 -3.74 0.50 -1.74
CA ILE A 114 -5.10 1.07 -1.79
C ILE A 114 -6.01 0.22 -2.70
N THR A 115 -5.51 -0.15 -3.88
CA THR A 115 -6.27 -0.99 -4.83
C THR A 115 -6.66 -2.32 -4.21
N VAL A 116 -5.69 -3.02 -3.62
CA VAL A 116 -5.93 -4.34 -2.99
C VAL A 116 -6.87 -4.23 -1.81
N ALA A 117 -6.73 -3.20 -0.96
CA ALA A 117 -7.58 -2.99 0.20
C ALA A 117 -9.05 -2.78 -0.21
N ILE A 118 -9.32 -1.89 -1.17
CA ILE A 118 -10.67 -1.59 -1.63
C ILE A 118 -11.27 -2.79 -2.38
N ASP A 119 -10.54 -3.43 -3.28
CA ASP A 119 -11.03 -4.58 -4.04
C ASP A 119 -11.30 -5.78 -3.13
N SER A 120 -10.44 -6.04 -2.14
CA SER A 120 -10.65 -7.12 -1.17
C SER A 120 -11.86 -6.86 -0.28
N PHE A 121 -12.04 -5.62 0.19
CA PHE A 121 -13.23 -5.24 0.96
C PHE A 121 -14.51 -5.46 0.14
N ARG A 122 -14.54 -4.96 -1.10
CA ARG A 122 -15.71 -5.11 -1.98
C ARG A 122 -16.02 -6.57 -2.28
N ALA A 123 -15.01 -7.37 -2.59
CA ALA A 123 -15.18 -8.82 -2.78
C ALA A 123 -15.71 -9.52 -1.53
N GLY A 124 -15.21 -9.14 -0.35
CA GLY A 124 -15.63 -9.70 0.94
C GLY A 124 -17.10 -9.43 1.28
N ILE A 125 -17.70 -8.38 0.75
CA ILE A 125 -19.13 -8.06 0.92
C ILE A 125 -19.98 -8.33 -0.34
N GLY A 126 -19.42 -9.05 -1.31
CA GLY A 126 -20.14 -9.47 -2.52
C GLY A 126 -20.39 -8.36 -3.54
N LEU A 127 -19.62 -7.28 -3.51
CA LEU A 127 -19.72 -6.20 -4.49
C LEU A 127 -18.68 -6.37 -5.61
N PRO A 128 -19.00 -5.99 -6.85
CA PRO A 128 -18.02 -5.96 -7.94
C PRO A 128 -16.93 -4.92 -7.67
N PRO A 129 -15.75 -5.06 -8.26
CA PRO A 129 -14.72 -4.01 -8.20
C PRO A 129 -15.27 -2.70 -8.79
N LEU A 130 -14.73 -1.56 -8.34
CA LEU A 130 -15.02 -0.26 -8.93
C LEU A 130 -14.47 -0.19 -10.37
N ASP A 131 -15.06 0.66 -11.21
CA ASP A 131 -14.43 1.02 -12.49
C ASP A 131 -13.03 1.60 -12.25
N LEU A 132 -12.15 1.54 -13.26
CA LEU A 132 -10.83 2.14 -13.13
C LEU A 132 -10.95 3.64 -12.80
N PRO A 133 -10.02 4.17 -11.96
CA PRO A 133 -10.00 5.59 -11.68
C PRO A 133 -9.90 6.40 -12.98
N LEU A 134 -10.71 7.44 -13.13
CA LEU A 134 -10.64 8.32 -14.28
C LEU A 134 -9.34 9.15 -14.23
N PRO A 135 -8.43 8.99 -15.20
CA PRO A 135 -7.20 9.75 -15.21
C PRO A 135 -7.43 11.24 -15.40
N MET A 136 -6.92 12.04 -14.48
CA MET A 136 -6.95 13.50 -14.57
C MET A 136 -5.65 14.01 -15.18
N PRO A 137 -5.71 15.04 -16.06
CA PRO A 137 -4.52 15.65 -16.62
C PRO A 137 -3.71 16.36 -15.53
N GLY A 138 -2.40 16.40 -15.71
CA GLY A 138 -1.46 17.09 -14.81
C GLY A 138 -0.13 16.38 -14.72
N GLN A 139 0.88 17.12 -14.21
CA GLN A 139 2.22 16.58 -13.99
C GLN A 139 2.40 16.21 -12.52
N PRO A 140 3.14 15.14 -12.21
CA PRO A 140 3.53 14.83 -10.85
C PRO A 140 4.39 15.95 -10.27
N SER A 141 4.24 16.22 -8.97
CA SER A 141 4.93 17.34 -8.28
C SER A 141 6.43 17.14 -8.14
N ARG A 142 6.91 15.89 -8.19
CA ARG A 142 8.31 15.49 -7.97
C ARG A 142 8.87 15.95 -6.62
N ALA A 143 8.00 16.24 -5.67
CA ALA A 143 8.41 16.69 -4.34
C ALA A 143 9.08 15.54 -3.58
N ARG A 144 10.28 15.80 -3.08
CA ARG A 144 11.05 14.88 -2.24
C ARG A 144 11.28 15.50 -0.87
N PRO A 145 11.15 14.74 0.23
CA PRO A 145 11.55 15.24 1.53
C PRO A 145 13.01 15.69 1.54
N PRO A 146 13.32 16.87 2.12
CA PRO A 146 14.69 17.40 2.12
C PRO A 146 15.66 16.58 2.98
N LYS A 147 15.12 15.82 3.92
CA LYS A 147 15.87 14.96 4.82
C LYS A 147 15.20 13.60 4.95
N VAL A 148 15.97 12.55 4.76
CA VAL A 148 15.51 11.15 4.90
C VAL A 148 16.56 10.35 5.65
N THR A 149 16.12 9.29 6.31
CA THR A 149 17.00 8.33 7.02
C THR A 149 17.14 7.07 6.18
N VAL A 150 18.37 6.63 5.98
CA VAL A 150 18.72 5.38 5.29
C VAL A 150 19.09 4.28 6.29
N GLY A 151 18.95 3.01 5.90
CA GLY A 151 19.38 1.86 6.68
C GLY A 151 18.36 1.34 7.70
N LEU A 152 17.19 1.97 7.84
CA LEU A 152 16.08 1.43 8.65
C LEU A 152 15.18 0.48 7.85
N ALA A 153 15.09 0.66 6.57
CA ALA A 153 14.36 -0.17 5.61
C ALA A 153 15.19 -0.29 4.33
N TRP A 154 14.71 -1.04 3.36
CA TRP A 154 15.41 -1.15 2.05
C TRP A 154 15.44 0.17 1.30
N MET A 155 14.39 0.99 1.45
CA MET A 155 14.32 2.34 0.92
C MET A 155 14.55 3.38 2.02
N PRO A 156 14.94 4.62 1.67
CA PRO A 156 14.97 5.72 2.62
C PRO A 156 13.58 5.98 3.23
N VAL A 157 13.55 6.44 4.47
CA VAL A 157 12.30 6.78 5.18
C VAL A 157 12.37 8.19 5.76
N LEU A 158 11.22 8.84 5.87
CA LEU A 158 11.06 10.11 6.54
C LEU A 158 10.70 9.87 8.01
N MET A 159 11.58 10.29 8.92
CA MET A 159 11.32 10.15 10.35
C MET A 159 10.32 11.20 10.85
N PRO A 160 9.53 10.90 11.89
CA PRO A 160 8.52 11.83 12.40
C PRO A 160 9.05 13.22 12.76
N ALA A 161 10.28 13.30 13.26
CA ALA A 161 10.94 14.57 13.61
C ALA A 161 11.29 15.44 12.39
N ASP A 162 11.34 14.84 11.21
CA ASP A 162 11.73 15.51 9.97
C ASP A 162 10.52 15.87 9.07
N TRP A 163 9.29 15.57 9.53
CA TRP A 163 8.09 15.96 8.80
C TRP A 163 7.87 17.47 8.85
N ALA A 164 7.67 18.06 7.67
CA ALA A 164 7.17 19.43 7.59
C ALA A 164 5.67 19.47 8.00
N PRO A 165 5.19 20.53 8.65
CA PRO A 165 3.75 20.69 8.94
C PRO A 165 2.90 20.73 7.65
N PRO A 166 1.67 20.18 7.66
CA PRO A 166 1.04 19.50 8.80
C PRO A 166 1.59 18.07 8.99
N VAL A 167 1.95 17.75 10.24
CA VAL A 167 2.35 16.38 10.59
C VAL A 167 1.09 15.51 10.58
N PRO A 168 1.09 14.34 9.91
CA PRO A 168 -0.07 13.44 9.90
C PRO A 168 -0.57 13.08 11.28
N ASP A 169 -1.88 12.98 11.45
CA ASP A 169 -2.51 12.66 12.73
C ASP A 169 -2.00 11.36 13.34
N LEU A 170 -1.66 10.39 12.49
CA LEU A 170 -0.99 9.16 12.89
C LEU A 170 0.19 9.41 13.84
N TYR A 171 1.05 10.37 13.53
CA TYR A 171 2.22 10.68 14.35
C TYR A 171 1.89 11.50 15.60
N ARG A 172 0.76 12.22 15.60
CA ARG A 172 0.27 12.99 16.77
C ARG A 172 -0.39 12.11 17.81
N THR A 173 -1.04 11.03 17.38
CA THR A 173 -1.83 10.15 18.25
C THR A 173 -1.05 8.96 18.82
N LEU A 174 0.13 8.64 18.27
CA LEU A 174 0.96 7.56 18.79
C LEU A 174 1.71 8.00 20.07
N PRO A 175 1.64 7.22 21.18
CA PRO A 175 2.34 7.55 22.41
C PRO A 175 3.86 7.37 22.28
N GLY A 176 4.58 8.16 23.06
CA GLY A 176 6.03 8.11 23.16
C GLY A 176 6.74 9.18 22.32
N PRO A 177 8.00 9.45 22.64
CA PRO A 177 8.79 10.42 21.93
C PRO A 177 9.00 9.98 20.48
N PRO A 178 8.97 10.92 19.51
CA PRO A 178 9.12 10.63 18.08
C PRO A 178 10.40 9.84 17.73
N GLU A 179 11.42 9.96 18.58
CA GLU A 179 12.74 9.34 18.39
C GLU A 179 12.78 7.85 18.73
N ARG A 180 11.84 7.36 19.54
CA ARG A 180 11.80 5.95 19.92
C ARG A 180 10.90 5.19 18.96
N GLY A 181 11.54 4.56 17.99
CA GLY A 181 11.09 3.42 17.19
C GLY A 181 9.60 3.13 17.19
N ARG A 182 8.85 3.92 16.46
CA ARG A 182 7.54 3.47 16.00
C ARG A 182 7.78 2.30 15.07
N GLY A 183 6.92 1.29 15.09
CA GLY A 183 7.08 0.13 14.21
C GLY A 183 7.35 0.53 12.76
N HIS A 184 8.15 -0.23 12.05
CA HIS A 184 8.56 0.07 10.67
C HIS A 184 7.38 0.33 9.74
N ILE A 185 6.22 -0.28 10.01
CA ILE A 185 4.98 -0.05 9.25
C ILE A 185 4.55 1.42 9.22
N HIS A 186 4.83 2.18 10.26
CA HIS A 186 4.48 3.60 10.32
C HIS A 186 5.34 4.48 9.40
N HIS A 187 6.47 3.96 8.94
CA HIS A 187 7.39 4.67 8.04
C HIS A 187 7.37 4.11 6.61
N ALA A 188 6.64 3.02 6.38
CA ALA A 188 6.77 2.22 5.16
C ALA A 188 6.60 3.00 3.85
N LEU A 189 5.72 4.02 3.80
CA LEU A 189 5.48 4.84 2.62
C LEU A 189 6.01 6.28 2.78
N SER A 190 6.74 6.58 3.83
CA SER A 190 7.05 7.96 4.23
C SER A 190 8.03 8.68 3.30
N LEU A 191 8.79 7.97 2.47
CA LEU A 191 9.60 8.60 1.40
C LEU A 191 8.73 9.43 0.44
N VAL A 192 7.46 9.04 0.27
CA VAL A 192 6.45 9.80 -0.47
C VAL A 192 5.31 10.16 0.50
N PRO A 193 5.39 11.28 1.21
CA PRO A 193 4.46 11.67 2.27
C PRO A 193 2.99 11.58 1.87
N GLN A 194 2.66 11.98 0.64
CA GLN A 194 1.28 11.93 0.15
C GLN A 194 0.75 10.50 0.00
N ALA A 195 1.59 9.54 -0.41
CA ALA A 195 1.20 8.14 -0.51
C ALA A 195 0.95 7.55 0.89
N MET A 196 1.76 7.92 1.87
CA MET A 196 1.58 7.51 3.26
C MET A 196 0.29 8.08 3.85
N ILE A 197 0.02 9.38 3.67
CA ILE A 197 -1.21 10.03 4.16
C ILE A 197 -2.44 9.34 3.54
N ALA A 198 -2.46 9.18 2.21
CA ALA A 198 -3.57 8.53 1.52
C ALA A 198 -3.84 7.10 1.99
N TRP A 199 -2.78 6.34 2.30
CA TRP A 199 -2.91 5.01 2.87
C TRP A 199 -3.53 5.03 4.27
N TRP A 200 -3.06 5.88 5.18
CA TRP A 200 -3.56 5.93 6.55
C TRP A 200 -4.97 6.51 6.65
N ASP A 201 -5.33 7.48 5.82
CA ASP A 201 -6.69 8.02 5.73
C ASP A 201 -7.71 6.94 5.30
N LEU A 202 -7.28 5.98 4.48
CA LEU A 202 -8.09 4.81 4.12
C LEU A 202 -8.07 3.74 5.22
N PHE A 203 -6.89 3.44 5.78
CA PHE A 203 -6.68 2.34 6.72
C PHE A 203 -7.45 2.54 8.04
N GLU A 204 -7.39 3.72 8.63
CA GLU A 204 -8.02 3.99 9.93
C GLU A 204 -9.54 3.71 9.94
N PRO A 205 -10.35 4.16 8.97
CA PRO A 205 -11.76 3.78 8.90
C PRO A 205 -11.99 2.30 8.56
N MET A 206 -11.07 1.64 7.86
CA MET A 206 -11.18 0.20 7.53
C MET A 206 -10.89 -0.69 8.73
N TYR A 207 -10.01 -0.26 9.63
CA TYR A 207 -9.59 -1.05 10.79
C TYR A 207 -10.07 -0.42 12.11
N LEU A 208 -9.16 0.00 12.95
CA LEU A 208 -9.38 0.74 14.19
C LEU A 208 -8.46 1.97 14.18
N ARG A 209 -8.94 3.08 14.70
CA ARG A 209 -8.08 4.25 14.92
C ARG A 209 -7.03 3.94 15.97
N SER A 210 -5.89 4.59 15.88
CA SER A 210 -4.77 4.36 16.81
C SER A 210 -5.14 4.47 18.29
N ALA A 211 -6.08 5.35 18.66
CA ALA A 211 -6.61 5.47 20.03
C ALA A 211 -7.53 4.29 20.38
N GLU A 212 -8.37 3.85 19.45
CA GLU A 212 -9.30 2.73 19.63
C GLU A 212 -8.54 1.39 19.80
N MET A 213 -7.46 1.19 19.06
CA MET A 213 -6.61 -0.02 19.15
C MET A 213 -6.01 -0.24 20.55
N ARG A 214 -5.91 0.80 21.37
CA ARG A 214 -5.30 0.72 22.72
C ARG A 214 -6.31 0.73 23.84
N ASP A 215 -7.56 0.96 23.55
CA ASP A 215 -8.64 0.91 24.53
C ASP A 215 -9.27 -0.48 24.54
N PHE A 216 -8.69 -1.37 25.34
CA PHE A 216 -9.19 -2.74 25.51
C PHE A 216 -10.43 -2.82 26.44
N HIS A 217 -10.90 -1.72 26.97
CA HIS A 217 -12.08 -1.67 27.85
C HIS A 217 -13.36 -1.36 27.08
N ARG A 218 -13.25 -1.01 25.80
CA ARG A 218 -14.37 -0.60 24.96
C ARG A 218 -14.35 -1.26 23.60
N GLU A 219 -15.51 -1.72 23.16
CA GLU A 219 -15.69 -2.24 21.81
C GLU A 219 -16.20 -1.14 20.87
N PHE A 220 -15.51 -0.95 19.74
CA PHE A 220 -15.78 0.12 18.77
C PHE A 220 -16.48 -0.39 17.52
N ARG A 221 -16.64 -1.69 17.39
CA ARG A 221 -17.24 -2.37 16.24
C ARG A 221 -18.25 -3.41 16.72
N ALA A 222 -19.03 -3.96 15.77
CA ALA A 222 -19.95 -5.07 16.05
C ALA A 222 -19.23 -6.38 16.43
N VAL A 223 -17.98 -6.51 16.03
CA VAL A 223 -17.07 -7.59 16.47
C VAL A 223 -16.14 -7.06 17.56
N THR A 224 -15.74 -7.95 18.47
CA THR A 224 -14.85 -7.56 19.58
C THR A 224 -13.45 -7.24 19.10
N HIS A 225 -12.70 -6.48 19.90
CA HIS A 225 -11.29 -6.20 19.63
C HIS A 225 -10.48 -7.49 19.43
N ALA A 226 -10.67 -8.49 20.30
CA ALA A 226 -10.01 -9.78 20.19
C ALA A 226 -10.34 -10.51 18.86
N GLN A 227 -11.57 -10.42 18.38
CA GLN A 227 -11.95 -10.99 17.08
C GLN A 227 -11.30 -10.26 15.91
N ILE A 228 -11.20 -8.93 15.99
CA ILE A 228 -10.50 -8.11 14.97
C ILE A 228 -9.03 -8.53 14.89
N GLU A 229 -8.34 -8.60 16.02
CA GLU A 229 -6.92 -8.96 16.09
C GLU A 229 -6.68 -10.41 15.63
N MET A 230 -7.57 -11.34 15.95
CA MET A 230 -7.50 -12.71 15.47
C MET A 230 -7.63 -12.78 13.93
N LEU A 231 -8.55 -12.01 13.34
CA LEU A 231 -8.70 -11.93 11.89
C LEU A 231 -7.48 -11.31 11.22
N ALA A 232 -6.90 -10.26 11.83
CA ALA A 232 -5.67 -9.65 11.36
C ALA A 232 -4.49 -10.63 11.40
N ALA A 233 -4.30 -11.33 12.52
CA ALA A 233 -3.26 -12.36 12.67
C ALA A 233 -3.44 -13.50 11.65
N ARG A 234 -4.69 -13.96 11.45
CA ARG A 234 -4.99 -14.98 10.42
C ARG A 234 -4.64 -14.50 9.02
N THR A 235 -4.98 -13.26 8.70
CA THR A 235 -4.67 -12.65 7.39
C THR A 235 -3.15 -12.54 7.20
N ALA A 236 -2.42 -12.10 8.23
CA ALA A 236 -0.96 -12.03 8.19
C ALA A 236 -0.34 -13.42 7.95
N ALA A 237 -0.80 -14.45 8.66
CA ALA A 237 -0.32 -15.82 8.51
C ALA A 237 -0.57 -16.36 7.08
N LEU A 238 -1.75 -16.14 6.51
CA LEU A 238 -2.08 -16.54 5.14
C LEU A 238 -1.22 -15.85 4.07
N ASN A 239 -0.78 -14.63 4.34
CA ASN A 239 0.13 -13.87 3.48
C ASN A 239 1.61 -14.08 3.80
N GLN A 240 1.95 -14.99 4.73
CA GLN A 240 3.33 -15.27 5.16
C GLN A 240 4.05 -14.01 5.69
N CYS A 241 3.30 -13.09 6.27
CA CYS A 241 3.85 -11.90 6.89
C CYS A 241 4.56 -12.29 8.21
N ILE A 242 5.82 -11.94 8.32
CA ILE A 242 6.66 -12.22 9.49
C ILE A 242 6.77 -11.04 10.47
N TYR A 243 6.13 -9.93 10.13
CA TYR A 243 6.13 -8.70 10.94
C TYR A 243 5.11 -8.76 12.07
#